data_c196d85b06de03dd806abff732e4c98e
#
_entry.id   c196d85b06de03dd806abff732e4c98e
#
_cell.length_a   1.000
_cell.length_b   1.000
_cell.length_c   1.000
_cell.angle_alpha   90.00
_cell.angle_beta   90.00
_cell.angle_gamma   90.00
#
_symmetry.space_group_name_H-M   'P 1'
#
loop_
_entity.id
_entity.type
_entity.pdbx_description
1 polymer ?
#
loop_
_entity_poly.entity_id
_entity_poly.type
_entity_poly.pdbx_seq_one_letter_code
_entity_poly.pdbx_strand_id
1 'polypeptide(L)'
;MPLRLLPRALLLTAAVISLGAAEAPAPKAPPASALKGPALAAKAPAAKAPAQPPKPADPLASIPADARPADLEVPAAAGGAELTVYLNDLAMVRERRSFRLATPFTRLTFPGVAASLQPETALFQVVKGPSLRFVEQSFDFNLLTPARLLEKAVGHEVTIIGTSPSGNETTNRALVLSAVDGLVVQMNGRIHTNPPGRVVYDGLPAGMHATPSLTMTVAGTPGQDMDSELSYLTGGLTWHADYVLQYDPESSRMDLNAWASVTNTTNVDFRDARLKLVAGEVKRELDRPLPQMKATRAFEARAAMAAPVQDTVTEESLVGNHIYTMPRPTTLGSNETKQLALLSAQDVAVKRENVVRSAPVTFQQNLRAQPQVSAVGIELSFKNDAAAKLGAPLPAGTMRVYSVDQQGTPQFIGESHVEHAAEGTDVVLQAGRDYDLPVLREQLNFVRASDNITLSVWRVTVKNTSARPQAVKVVEPIPGSWEITKETHSHTKTDAGAAQWDFQIPPKSQVVLEYTAKSTL
;
A
#
# COMPACT_ATOMS: atom_id res chain seq x y z
N MET A 1 -1.58 59.79 16.83
CA MET A 1 -0.43 60.39 17.55
C MET A 1 0.05 59.40 18.58
N PRO A 2 1.35 59.16 18.65
CA PRO A 2 1.90 57.91 19.20
C PRO A 2 2.46 58.08 20.62
N LEU A 3 2.59 56.97 21.34
CA LEU A 3 3.69 56.86 22.29
C LEU A 3 4.28 55.44 22.29
N ARG A 4 5.54 55.42 21.90
CA ARG A 4 6.47 54.28 21.98
C ARG A 4 6.88 54.05 23.45
N LEU A 5 7.08 52.77 23.80
CA LEU A 5 8.10 52.41 24.78
C LEU A 5 8.57 50.96 24.47
N LEU A 6 9.82 50.85 24.14
CA LEU A 6 10.63 49.66 23.86
C LEU A 6 11.43 49.25 25.13
N PRO A 7 12.21 48.17 25.13
CA PRO A 7 12.18 47.11 26.11
C PRO A 7 13.37 47.11 27.06
N ARG A 8 13.30 46.34 28.13
CA ARG A 8 14.47 45.97 28.95
C ARG A 8 14.83 44.52 28.72
N ALA A 9 15.99 44.34 28.09
CA ALA A 9 16.69 43.08 28.01
C ALA A 9 17.22 42.67 29.40
N LEU A 10 16.97 41.42 29.80
CA LEU A 10 17.62 40.80 30.95
C LEU A 10 18.53 39.70 30.41
N LEU A 11 19.84 39.92 30.50
CA LEU A 11 20.87 38.93 30.30
C LEU A 11 20.83 37.93 31.47
N LEU A 12 20.65 36.65 31.19
CA LEU A 12 20.96 35.57 32.10
C LEU A 12 22.17 34.80 31.55
N THR A 13 23.26 34.91 32.27
CA THR A 13 24.51 34.17 32.08
C THR A 13 24.29 32.67 32.37
N ALA A 14 24.52 31.83 31.39
CA ALA A 14 24.59 30.36 31.56
C ALA A 14 26.00 29.98 32.01
N ALA A 15 26.11 29.39 33.18
CA ALA A 15 27.33 28.76 33.67
C ALA A 15 27.48 27.38 33.01
N VAL A 16 28.57 27.18 32.27
CA VAL A 16 28.99 25.89 31.72
C VAL A 16 29.75 25.13 32.81
N ILE A 17 29.19 24.02 33.28
CA ILE A 17 29.91 23.04 34.11
C ILE A 17 30.47 21.97 33.15
N SER A 18 31.78 22.02 32.98
CA SER A 18 32.54 20.97 32.28
C SER A 18 32.80 19.79 33.23
N LEU A 19 32.17 18.66 33.02
CA LEU A 19 32.59 17.39 33.61
C LEU A 19 33.71 16.79 32.74
N GLY A 20 34.93 16.73 33.32
CA GLY A 20 36.06 16.09 32.71
C GLY A 20 35.85 14.58 32.62
N ALA A 21 35.96 14.02 31.39
CA ALA A 21 36.12 12.61 31.18
C ALA A 21 37.57 12.23 31.37
N ALA A 22 37.82 11.30 32.29
CA ALA A 22 39.16 10.73 32.54
C ALA A 22 39.49 9.76 31.40
N GLU A 23 40.57 10.06 30.69
CA GLU A 23 41.17 9.25 29.63
C GLU A 23 42.03 8.13 30.28
N ALA A 24 41.73 6.89 29.95
CA ALA A 24 42.54 5.72 30.37
C ALA A 24 43.80 5.58 29.49
N PRO A 25 44.97 5.27 30.06
CA PRO A 25 46.21 5.24 29.29
C PRO A 25 46.35 3.99 28.41
N ALA A 26 46.80 4.21 27.16
CA ALA A 26 47.14 3.19 26.20
C ALA A 26 48.38 2.33 26.65
N PRO A 27 48.43 1.04 26.30
CA PRO A 27 49.57 0.20 26.66
C PRO A 27 50.79 0.52 25.81
N LYS A 28 51.96 0.61 26.50
CA LYS A 28 53.29 0.85 25.93
C LYS A 28 53.77 -0.35 25.10
N ALA A 29 54.24 -0.10 23.88
CA ALA A 29 54.99 -1.05 23.07
C ALA A 29 56.39 -1.36 23.68
N PRO A 30 56.89 -2.59 23.52
CA PRO A 30 58.24 -2.97 23.99
C PRO A 30 59.34 -2.43 23.07
N PRO A 31 60.56 -2.22 23.58
CA PRO A 31 61.68 -1.62 22.83
C PRO A 31 62.26 -2.55 21.80
N ALA A 32 62.60 -2.02 20.63
CA ALA A 32 63.27 -2.69 19.55
C ALA A 32 64.78 -2.93 19.93
N SER A 33 65.13 -4.19 19.97
CA SER A 33 66.57 -4.61 20.14
C SER A 33 67.26 -4.57 18.79
N ALA A 34 68.34 -3.79 18.70
CA ALA A 34 69.16 -3.67 17.51
C ALA A 34 70.10 -4.88 17.38
N LEU A 35 69.99 -5.66 16.33
CA LEU A 35 70.98 -6.58 15.84
C LEU A 35 71.54 -6.10 14.50
N LYS A 36 72.82 -5.65 14.52
CA LYS A 36 73.62 -5.36 13.34
C LYS A 36 74.10 -6.69 12.72
N GLY A 37 73.82 -6.91 11.45
CA GLY A 37 74.40 -7.93 10.60
C GLY A 37 74.73 -7.36 9.22
N PRO A 38 75.72 -7.82 8.50
CA PRO A 38 76.36 -7.07 7.42
C PRO A 38 75.62 -7.10 6.10
N ALA A 39 75.74 -5.98 5.38
CA ALA A 39 75.21 -5.77 4.06
C ALA A 39 75.88 -6.68 3.00
N LEU A 40 75.01 -7.43 2.28
CA LEU A 40 75.38 -7.99 0.97
C LEU A 40 74.33 -7.45 -0.03
N ALA A 41 74.76 -6.54 -0.87
CA ALA A 41 73.99 -6.00 -1.96
C ALA A 41 73.89 -7.04 -3.07
N ALA A 42 72.67 -7.63 -3.21
CA ALA A 42 72.28 -8.34 -4.43
C ALA A 42 71.14 -7.58 -5.07
N LYS A 43 71.41 -6.99 -6.22
CA LYS A 43 70.52 -6.26 -7.08
C LYS A 43 69.54 -7.28 -7.70
N ALA A 44 68.35 -7.44 -7.15
CA ALA A 44 67.26 -8.21 -7.78
C ALA A 44 66.66 -7.42 -8.94
N PRO A 45 66.34 -8.07 -10.09
CA PRO A 45 65.70 -7.40 -11.21
C PRO A 45 64.27 -7.03 -10.81
N ALA A 46 63.88 -5.79 -11.14
CA ALA A 46 62.54 -5.27 -10.92
C ALA A 46 61.52 -6.20 -11.58
N ALA A 47 60.72 -6.89 -10.77
CA ALA A 47 59.54 -7.61 -11.26
C ALA A 47 58.57 -6.60 -11.89
N LYS A 48 58.29 -6.74 -13.19
CA LYS A 48 57.24 -6.03 -13.86
C LYS A 48 55.92 -6.30 -13.11
N ALA A 49 55.25 -5.23 -12.67
CA ALA A 49 53.91 -5.32 -12.13
C ALA A 49 53.00 -6.06 -13.16
N PRO A 50 52.13 -6.97 -12.70
CA PRO A 50 51.20 -7.65 -13.60
C PRO A 50 50.38 -6.59 -14.36
N ALA A 51 50.38 -6.70 -15.67
CA ALA A 51 49.59 -5.84 -16.54
C ALA A 51 48.10 -5.94 -16.11
N GLN A 52 47.49 -4.83 -15.79
CA GLN A 52 46.03 -4.78 -15.58
C GLN A 52 45.35 -5.39 -16.79
N PRO A 53 44.32 -6.26 -16.61
CA PRO A 53 43.57 -6.79 -17.72
C PRO A 53 43.01 -5.60 -18.54
N PRO A 54 43.06 -5.67 -19.86
CA PRO A 54 42.56 -4.60 -20.71
C PRO A 54 41.12 -4.29 -20.34
N LYS A 55 40.84 -3.00 -20.10
CA LYS A 55 39.48 -2.52 -19.86
C LYS A 55 38.60 -2.98 -21.04
N PRO A 56 37.47 -3.64 -20.83
CA PRO A 56 36.61 -4.06 -21.94
C PRO A 56 36.32 -2.87 -22.86
N ALA A 57 36.51 -3.06 -24.16
CA ALA A 57 36.28 -2.04 -25.17
C ALA A 57 34.82 -1.55 -25.07
N ASP A 58 34.63 -0.23 -25.10
CA ASP A 58 33.31 0.36 -25.09
C ASP A 58 32.57 -0.04 -26.38
N PRO A 59 31.45 -0.80 -26.31
CA PRO A 59 30.71 -1.23 -27.50
C PRO A 59 30.22 -0.06 -28.37
N LEU A 60 30.03 1.13 -27.80
CA LEU A 60 29.62 2.35 -28.55
C LEU A 60 30.76 2.95 -29.35
N ALA A 61 32.01 2.76 -28.97
CA ALA A 61 33.16 3.36 -29.67
C ALA A 61 33.29 2.88 -31.13
N SER A 62 32.70 1.75 -31.47
CA SER A 62 32.71 1.16 -32.82
C SER A 62 31.47 1.50 -33.67
N ILE A 63 30.49 2.24 -33.11
CA ILE A 63 29.23 2.57 -33.77
C ILE A 63 29.35 3.96 -34.39
N PRO A 64 29.13 4.13 -35.71
CA PRO A 64 29.12 5.44 -36.38
C PRO A 64 28.05 6.36 -35.71
N ALA A 65 28.34 7.67 -35.64
CA ALA A 65 27.45 8.65 -35.01
C ALA A 65 26.08 8.80 -35.74
N ASP A 66 26.03 8.44 -37.00
CA ASP A 66 24.84 8.45 -37.86
C ASP A 66 24.16 7.07 -37.97
N ALA A 67 24.67 6.08 -37.28
CA ALA A 67 24.10 4.74 -37.31
C ALA A 67 22.68 4.72 -36.72
N ARG A 68 21.77 4.06 -37.40
CA ARG A 68 20.41 3.80 -36.88
C ARG A 68 20.37 2.43 -36.21
N PRO A 69 19.72 2.32 -35.05
CA PRO A 69 19.56 1.02 -34.38
C PRO A 69 18.65 0.10 -35.21
N ALA A 70 18.99 -1.18 -35.25
CA ALA A 70 18.08 -2.20 -35.79
C ALA A 70 16.99 -2.51 -34.76
N ASP A 71 15.75 -2.66 -35.20
CA ASP A 71 14.63 -2.98 -34.33
C ASP A 71 14.60 -4.49 -34.00
N LEU A 72 14.42 -4.80 -32.71
CA LEU A 72 14.27 -6.17 -32.21
C LEU A 72 13.13 -6.19 -31.18
N GLU A 73 12.06 -6.90 -31.49
CA GLU A 73 11.01 -7.16 -30.53
C GLU A 73 11.42 -8.30 -29.60
N VAL A 74 11.35 -8.05 -28.29
CA VAL A 74 11.65 -9.04 -27.25
C VAL A 74 10.33 -9.57 -26.69
N PRO A 75 9.91 -10.79 -27.07
CA PRO A 75 8.61 -11.33 -26.71
C PRO A 75 8.47 -11.45 -25.17
N ALA A 76 7.22 -11.46 -24.70
CA ALA A 76 6.93 -11.75 -23.31
C ALA A 76 7.47 -13.12 -22.91
N ALA A 77 7.91 -13.27 -21.67
CA ALA A 77 8.47 -14.51 -21.17
C ALA A 77 7.44 -15.66 -21.24
N ALA A 78 7.91 -16.86 -21.55
CA ALA A 78 7.10 -18.07 -21.48
C ALA A 78 6.76 -18.48 -20.03
N GLY A 79 7.47 -17.96 -19.03
CA GLY A 79 7.24 -18.17 -17.60
C GLY A 79 6.60 -16.94 -16.97
N GLY A 80 5.72 -17.14 -15.97
CA GLY A 80 4.95 -16.07 -15.33
C GLY A 80 5.83 -14.96 -14.71
N ALA A 81 5.29 -13.76 -14.65
CA ALA A 81 5.90 -12.63 -13.98
C ALA A 81 5.98 -12.85 -12.46
N GLU A 82 6.91 -12.18 -11.80
CA GLU A 82 6.87 -11.99 -10.35
C GLU A 82 6.20 -10.63 -10.06
N LEU A 83 5.14 -10.67 -9.28
CA LEU A 83 4.38 -9.48 -8.91
C LEU A 83 4.54 -9.22 -7.41
N THR A 84 4.93 -8.00 -7.06
CA THR A 84 4.85 -7.53 -5.68
C THR A 84 3.81 -6.43 -5.63
N VAL A 85 2.63 -6.72 -5.04
CA VAL A 85 1.47 -5.81 -5.02
C VAL A 85 1.38 -5.14 -3.65
N TYR A 86 1.27 -3.82 -3.65
CA TYR A 86 1.14 -2.97 -2.47
C TYR A 86 -0.32 -2.54 -2.26
N LEU A 87 -0.64 -1.98 -1.09
CA LEU A 87 -2.00 -1.54 -0.75
C LEU A 87 -2.49 -0.34 -1.57
N ASN A 88 -1.57 0.57 -1.99
CA ASN A 88 -1.92 1.89 -2.51
C ASN A 88 -1.76 1.98 -4.05
N ASP A 89 -2.50 1.17 -4.80
CA ASP A 89 -2.47 1.17 -6.28
C ASP A 89 -1.05 1.21 -6.84
N LEU A 90 -0.22 0.32 -6.35
CA LEU A 90 1.17 0.18 -6.74
C LEU A 90 1.54 -1.29 -6.83
N ALA A 91 2.29 -1.66 -7.86
CA ALA A 91 2.93 -2.96 -7.93
C ALA A 91 4.29 -2.87 -8.60
N MET A 92 5.20 -3.75 -8.19
CA MET A 92 6.43 -4.04 -8.91
C MET A 92 6.20 -5.29 -9.75
N VAL A 93 6.39 -5.15 -11.05
CA VAL A 93 6.38 -6.25 -12.02
C VAL A 93 7.81 -6.60 -12.35
N ARG A 94 8.15 -7.87 -12.32
CA ARG A 94 9.46 -8.40 -12.68
C ARG A 94 9.31 -9.55 -13.64
N GLU A 95 9.90 -9.43 -14.82
CA GLU A 95 9.78 -10.40 -15.91
C GLU A 95 11.15 -10.80 -16.43
N ARG A 96 11.31 -12.07 -16.79
CA ARG A 96 12.48 -12.58 -17.50
C ARG A 96 12.15 -12.75 -18.96
N ARG A 97 12.99 -12.19 -19.83
CA ARG A 97 12.83 -12.28 -21.28
C ARG A 97 14.16 -12.66 -21.92
N SER A 98 14.12 -13.52 -22.92
CA SER A 98 15.31 -13.97 -23.66
C SER A 98 15.30 -13.40 -25.06
N PHE A 99 16.47 -13.01 -25.55
CA PHE A 99 16.65 -12.46 -26.89
C PHE A 99 18.10 -12.66 -27.38
N ARG A 100 18.31 -12.38 -28.66
CA ARG A 100 19.61 -12.46 -29.29
C ARG A 100 19.81 -11.21 -30.18
N LEU A 101 20.89 -10.47 -29.97
CA LEU A 101 21.23 -9.35 -30.83
C LEU A 101 21.71 -9.85 -32.20
N ALA A 102 21.12 -9.30 -33.26
CA ALA A 102 21.60 -9.54 -34.62
C ALA A 102 22.69 -8.50 -35.01
N THR A 103 22.62 -7.30 -34.45
CA THR A 103 23.52 -6.17 -34.74
C THR A 103 24.08 -5.59 -33.44
N PRO A 104 25.25 -4.91 -33.49
CA PRO A 104 25.86 -4.32 -32.30
C PRO A 104 25.09 -3.10 -31.77
N PHE A 105 24.22 -2.48 -32.57
CA PHE A 105 23.38 -1.35 -32.18
C PHE A 105 21.92 -1.68 -32.47
N THR A 106 21.14 -1.85 -31.39
CA THR A 106 19.79 -2.41 -31.49
C THR A 106 18.82 -1.66 -30.59
N ARG A 107 17.61 -1.42 -31.10
CA ARG A 107 16.46 -0.96 -30.32
C ARG A 107 15.65 -2.20 -29.91
N LEU A 108 15.67 -2.51 -28.61
CA LEU A 108 14.88 -3.56 -28.01
C LEU A 108 13.48 -3.00 -27.71
N THR A 109 12.44 -3.67 -28.18
CA THR A 109 11.04 -3.36 -27.87
C THR A 109 10.44 -4.46 -27.00
N PHE A 110 9.95 -4.08 -25.83
CA PHE A 110 9.30 -4.96 -24.86
C PHE A 110 7.79 -4.74 -24.89
N PRO A 111 7.03 -5.47 -25.71
CA PRO A 111 5.58 -5.33 -25.78
C PRO A 111 4.90 -5.98 -24.56
N GLY A 112 3.64 -5.56 -24.31
CA GLY A 112 2.79 -6.16 -23.29
C GLY A 112 3.14 -5.74 -21.86
N VAL A 113 3.81 -4.61 -21.67
CA VAL A 113 3.97 -3.99 -20.36
C VAL A 113 2.68 -3.28 -19.93
N ALA A 114 2.51 -3.06 -18.62
CA ALA A 114 1.32 -2.39 -18.12
C ALA A 114 1.22 -0.93 -18.63
N ALA A 115 0.01 -0.49 -18.99
CA ALA A 115 -0.22 0.86 -19.50
C ALA A 115 0.10 1.96 -18.47
N SER A 116 -0.03 1.63 -17.17
CA SER A 116 0.29 2.51 -16.04
C SER A 116 1.74 2.37 -15.56
N LEU A 117 2.62 1.75 -16.36
CA LEU A 117 4.05 1.65 -16.07
C LEU A 117 4.65 3.03 -15.87
N GLN A 118 5.50 3.18 -14.85
CA GLN A 118 6.29 4.38 -14.55
C GLN A 118 7.67 4.23 -15.20
N PRO A 119 7.95 4.90 -16.35
CA PRO A 119 9.15 4.65 -17.14
C PRO A 119 10.46 4.89 -16.39
N GLU A 120 10.46 5.86 -15.49
CA GLU A 120 11.60 6.23 -14.65
C GLU A 120 12.01 5.16 -13.65
N THR A 121 11.12 4.20 -13.39
CA THR A 121 11.35 3.09 -12.46
C THR A 121 11.82 1.82 -13.17
N ALA A 122 11.84 1.81 -14.50
CA ALA A 122 12.19 0.64 -15.26
C ALA A 122 13.68 0.31 -15.10
N LEU A 123 13.95 -0.86 -14.58
CA LEU A 123 15.28 -1.42 -14.41
C LEU A 123 15.41 -2.64 -15.31
N PHE A 124 16.38 -2.60 -16.20
CA PHE A 124 16.73 -3.71 -17.08
C PHE A 124 18.11 -4.23 -16.76
N GLN A 125 18.24 -5.54 -16.62
CA GLN A 125 19.51 -6.21 -16.33
C GLN A 125 19.69 -7.44 -17.22
N VAL A 126 20.89 -7.66 -17.72
CA VAL A 126 21.28 -8.92 -18.36
C VAL A 126 21.69 -9.90 -17.25
N VAL A 127 20.94 -10.99 -17.11
CA VAL A 127 21.20 -12.04 -16.11
C VAL A 127 22.19 -13.07 -16.66
N LYS A 128 22.11 -13.34 -17.97
CA LYS A 128 23.02 -14.27 -18.66
C LYS A 128 23.37 -13.72 -20.05
N GLY A 129 24.65 -13.74 -20.37
CA GLY A 129 25.17 -13.21 -21.63
C GLY A 129 26.12 -12.06 -21.46
N PRO A 130 26.60 -11.42 -22.56
CA PRO A 130 27.48 -10.28 -22.50
C PRO A 130 26.77 -9.03 -21.96
N SER A 131 27.55 -8.14 -21.34
CA SER A 131 27.04 -6.86 -20.88
C SER A 131 26.56 -5.98 -22.02
N LEU A 132 25.49 -5.23 -21.80
CA LEU A 132 24.95 -4.23 -22.71
C LEU A 132 25.25 -2.83 -22.18
N ARG A 133 25.50 -1.90 -23.10
CA ARG A 133 25.53 -0.47 -22.82
C ARG A 133 24.21 0.16 -23.23
N PHE A 134 23.53 0.80 -22.29
CA PHE A 134 22.29 1.54 -22.54
C PHE A 134 22.62 2.90 -23.14
N VAL A 135 21.87 3.27 -24.17
CA VAL A 135 22.01 4.53 -24.88
C VAL A 135 20.80 5.41 -24.65
N GLU A 136 19.61 4.83 -24.76
CA GLU A 136 18.33 5.53 -24.68
C GLU A 136 17.24 4.59 -24.16
N GLN A 137 16.29 5.14 -23.40
CA GLN A 137 15.08 4.45 -22.98
C GLN A 137 13.88 5.33 -23.32
N SER A 138 12.83 4.73 -23.87
CA SER A 138 11.59 5.39 -24.22
C SER A 138 10.40 4.49 -23.88
N PHE A 139 9.32 5.09 -23.42
CA PHE A 139 8.06 4.41 -23.21
C PHE A 139 7.07 4.86 -24.28
N ASP A 140 6.60 3.94 -25.08
CA ASP A 140 5.73 4.22 -26.21
C ASP A 140 4.27 3.89 -25.90
N PHE A 141 3.45 4.95 -25.80
CA PHE A 141 2.01 4.87 -25.65
C PHE A 141 1.27 4.88 -27.00
N ASN A 142 1.96 4.69 -28.14
CA ASN A 142 1.33 4.66 -29.45
C ASN A 142 0.43 3.43 -29.63
N LEU A 143 -0.59 3.34 -28.77
CA LEU A 143 -1.58 2.29 -28.83
C LEU A 143 -2.41 2.37 -30.10
N LEU A 144 -2.74 1.22 -30.64
CA LEU A 144 -3.64 1.07 -31.76
C LEU A 144 -5.07 1.45 -31.35
N THR A 145 -5.38 2.74 -31.40
CA THR A 145 -6.73 3.28 -31.18
C THR A 145 -7.22 3.99 -32.44
N PRO A 146 -8.55 4.06 -32.68
CA PRO A 146 -9.09 4.76 -33.84
C PRO A 146 -8.60 6.23 -33.94
N ALA A 147 -8.51 6.92 -32.79
CA ALA A 147 -8.03 8.30 -32.74
C ALA A 147 -6.55 8.41 -33.15
N ARG A 148 -5.69 7.53 -32.61
CA ARG A 148 -4.26 7.50 -32.93
C ARG A 148 -3.98 7.07 -34.38
N LEU A 149 -4.76 6.10 -34.89
CA LEU A 149 -4.70 5.74 -36.32
C LEU A 149 -4.98 6.95 -37.19
N LEU A 150 -6.00 7.73 -36.85
CA LEU A 150 -6.38 8.92 -37.59
C LEU A 150 -5.31 10.03 -37.51
N GLU A 151 -4.74 10.26 -36.31
CA GLU A 151 -3.62 11.20 -36.11
C GLU A 151 -2.40 10.81 -36.97
N LYS A 152 -2.04 9.54 -37.03
CA LYS A 152 -0.91 9.02 -37.82
C LYS A 152 -1.19 9.02 -39.30
N ALA A 153 -2.45 9.06 -39.73
CA ALA A 153 -2.86 9.12 -41.12
C ALA A 153 -2.76 10.55 -41.69
N VAL A 154 -2.52 11.59 -40.89
CA VAL A 154 -2.36 12.96 -41.37
C VAL A 154 -1.20 13.04 -42.38
N GLY A 155 -1.48 13.55 -43.56
CA GLY A 155 -0.52 13.59 -44.69
C GLY A 155 -0.49 12.31 -45.54
N HIS A 156 -1.29 11.30 -45.19
CA HIS A 156 -1.41 10.04 -45.93
C HIS A 156 -2.81 9.84 -46.51
N GLU A 157 -2.90 9.00 -47.55
CA GLU A 157 -4.17 8.61 -48.13
C GLU A 157 -4.86 7.51 -47.28
N VAL A 158 -6.16 7.64 -47.15
CA VAL A 158 -7.05 6.64 -46.53
C VAL A 158 -8.23 6.39 -47.46
N THR A 159 -8.90 5.29 -47.27
CA THR A 159 -10.14 4.96 -48.00
C THR A 159 -11.36 5.29 -47.13
N ILE A 160 -12.28 6.11 -47.65
CA ILE A 160 -13.56 6.41 -47.00
C ILE A 160 -14.65 5.60 -47.68
N ILE A 161 -15.30 4.72 -46.94
CA ILE A 161 -16.44 3.94 -47.41
C ILE A 161 -17.72 4.54 -46.82
N GLY A 162 -18.50 5.18 -47.66
CA GLY A 162 -19.79 5.74 -47.33
C GLY A 162 -20.94 4.88 -47.88
N THR A 163 -22.14 5.04 -47.31
CA THR A 163 -23.35 4.40 -47.83
C THR A 163 -24.23 5.48 -48.48
N SER A 164 -24.57 5.27 -49.73
CA SER A 164 -25.49 6.19 -50.42
C SER A 164 -26.92 6.06 -49.89
N PRO A 165 -27.83 7.04 -50.13
CA PRO A 165 -29.21 6.95 -49.71
C PRO A 165 -29.97 5.74 -50.32
N SER A 166 -29.46 5.18 -51.43
CA SER A 166 -30.00 3.98 -52.09
C SER A 166 -29.45 2.66 -51.49
N GLY A 167 -28.63 2.72 -50.43
CA GLY A 167 -28.05 1.54 -49.78
C GLY A 167 -26.77 1.01 -50.41
N ASN A 168 -26.28 1.61 -51.48
CA ASN A 168 -25.02 1.16 -52.15
C ASN A 168 -23.78 1.75 -51.44
N GLU A 169 -22.74 0.95 -51.23
CA GLU A 169 -21.46 1.42 -50.73
C GLU A 169 -20.72 2.24 -51.81
N THR A 170 -20.18 3.38 -51.41
CA THR A 170 -19.30 4.24 -52.23
C THR A 170 -17.93 4.26 -51.58
N THR A 171 -16.90 4.03 -52.38
CA THR A 171 -15.49 4.03 -51.94
C THR A 171 -14.75 5.21 -52.54
N ASN A 172 -14.15 6.05 -51.71
CA ASN A 172 -13.39 7.21 -52.14
C ASN A 172 -12.01 7.21 -51.47
N ARG A 173 -10.95 7.49 -52.24
CA ARG A 173 -9.65 7.82 -51.66
C ARG A 173 -9.62 9.26 -51.20
N ALA A 174 -9.02 9.50 -50.06
CA ALA A 174 -8.96 10.81 -49.43
C ALA A 174 -7.61 11.02 -48.73
N LEU A 175 -7.00 12.18 -48.96
CA LEU A 175 -5.81 12.61 -48.22
C LEU A 175 -6.26 13.22 -46.90
N VAL A 176 -5.77 12.72 -45.77
CA VAL A 176 -6.05 13.28 -44.46
C VAL A 176 -5.26 14.56 -44.24
N LEU A 177 -5.94 15.69 -44.07
CA LEU A 177 -5.31 16.98 -43.85
C LEU A 177 -5.17 17.31 -42.37
N SER A 178 -6.14 16.91 -41.54
CA SER A 178 -6.15 17.12 -40.09
C SER A 178 -7.03 16.07 -39.40
N ALA A 179 -6.64 15.75 -38.14
CA ALA A 179 -7.37 14.88 -37.22
C ALA A 179 -7.68 15.59 -35.87
N VAL A 180 -7.44 16.91 -35.79
CA VAL A 180 -7.72 17.73 -34.60
C VAL A 180 -9.17 18.17 -34.65
N ASP A 181 -9.93 17.90 -33.59
CA ASP A 181 -11.37 18.24 -33.45
C ASP A 181 -12.26 17.69 -34.59
N GLY A 182 -11.85 16.56 -35.19
CA GLY A 182 -12.58 15.90 -36.25
C GLY A 182 -11.72 15.62 -37.50
N LEU A 183 -12.31 14.90 -38.44
CA LEU A 183 -11.62 14.49 -39.67
C LEU A 183 -11.74 15.54 -40.75
N VAL A 184 -10.61 16.07 -41.23
CA VAL A 184 -10.55 16.93 -42.39
C VAL A 184 -9.78 16.23 -43.50
N VAL A 185 -10.40 16.03 -44.66
CA VAL A 185 -9.78 15.34 -45.79
C VAL A 185 -9.93 16.09 -47.10
N GLN A 186 -9.02 15.83 -48.03
CA GLN A 186 -9.15 16.26 -49.41
C GLN A 186 -9.61 15.04 -50.24
N MET A 187 -10.78 15.14 -50.86
CA MET A 187 -11.34 14.17 -51.82
C MET A 187 -11.70 14.86 -53.11
N ASN A 188 -11.34 14.29 -54.25
CA ASN A 188 -11.66 14.83 -55.58
C ASN A 188 -11.33 16.33 -55.74
N GLY A 189 -10.19 16.76 -55.16
CA GLY A 189 -9.74 18.15 -55.19
C GLY A 189 -10.48 19.12 -54.29
N ARG A 190 -11.44 18.65 -53.43
CA ARG A 190 -12.19 19.47 -52.49
C ARG A 190 -11.90 19.07 -51.05
N ILE A 191 -12.01 20.03 -50.13
CA ILE A 191 -11.84 19.78 -48.68
C ILE A 191 -13.20 19.45 -48.10
N HIS A 192 -13.25 18.35 -47.35
CA HIS A 192 -14.41 17.87 -46.64
C HIS A 192 -14.11 17.78 -45.13
N THR A 193 -15.03 18.26 -44.31
CA THR A 193 -14.97 18.11 -42.84
C THR A 193 -15.96 17.03 -42.42
N ASN A 194 -15.48 16.07 -41.64
CA ASN A 194 -16.26 14.94 -41.15
C ASN A 194 -17.14 14.27 -42.24
N PRO A 195 -16.55 13.80 -43.35
CA PRO A 195 -17.32 13.16 -44.41
C PRO A 195 -18.05 11.93 -43.85
N PRO A 196 -19.31 11.68 -44.26
CA PRO A 196 -20.04 10.51 -43.81
C PRO A 196 -19.38 9.22 -44.33
N GLY A 197 -19.21 8.25 -43.42
CA GLY A 197 -18.64 6.93 -43.74
C GLY A 197 -17.62 6.45 -42.73
N ARG A 198 -17.09 5.25 -42.99
CA ARG A 198 -16.01 4.64 -42.19
C ARG A 198 -14.67 4.87 -42.89
N VAL A 199 -13.64 5.17 -42.07
CA VAL A 199 -12.25 5.27 -42.55
C VAL A 199 -11.63 3.89 -42.53
N VAL A 200 -11.01 3.51 -43.64
CA VAL A 200 -10.28 2.24 -43.81
C VAL A 200 -8.84 2.58 -44.15
N TYR A 201 -7.92 1.92 -43.48
CA TYR A 201 -6.47 2.13 -43.62
C TYR A 201 -5.89 0.95 -44.42
N ASP A 202 -4.98 1.22 -45.32
CA ASP A 202 -4.35 0.20 -46.19
C ASP A 202 -3.33 -0.66 -45.42
N GLY A 203 -2.93 -0.26 -44.22
CA GLY A 203 -1.99 -0.96 -43.35
C GLY A 203 -1.82 -0.30 -42.00
N LEU A 204 -1.10 -0.98 -41.11
CA LEU A 204 -0.76 -0.44 -39.79
C LEU A 204 0.39 0.56 -39.93
N PRO A 205 0.22 1.83 -39.50
CA PRO A 205 1.31 2.78 -39.49
C PRO A 205 2.50 2.30 -38.64
N ALA A 206 3.73 2.58 -39.08
CA ALA A 206 4.93 2.19 -38.37
C ALA A 206 4.96 2.78 -36.95
N GLY A 207 5.39 1.97 -35.97
CA GLY A 207 5.50 2.36 -34.55
C GLY A 207 4.19 2.32 -33.79
N MET A 208 3.10 1.77 -34.33
CA MET A 208 1.89 1.51 -33.56
C MET A 208 1.88 0.07 -33.03
N HIS A 209 1.54 -0.07 -31.78
CA HIS A 209 1.49 -1.37 -31.09
C HIS A 209 0.10 -1.66 -30.54
N ALA A 210 -0.30 -2.94 -30.57
CA ALA A 210 -1.56 -3.37 -29.98
C ALA A 210 -1.57 -3.24 -28.44
N THR A 211 -0.39 -3.26 -27.83
CA THR A 211 -0.17 -3.14 -26.38
C THR A 211 0.91 -2.11 -26.09
N PRO A 212 0.89 -1.47 -24.92
CA PRO A 212 1.96 -0.59 -24.48
C PRO A 212 3.33 -1.26 -24.57
N SER A 213 4.34 -0.54 -24.96
CA SER A 213 5.70 -1.07 -25.17
C SER A 213 6.75 -0.17 -24.51
N LEU A 214 7.71 -0.80 -23.83
CA LEU A 214 8.94 -0.14 -23.40
C LEU A 214 10.01 -0.39 -24.44
N THR A 215 10.71 0.65 -24.89
CA THR A 215 11.82 0.54 -25.84
C THR A 215 13.13 0.97 -25.21
N MET A 216 14.21 0.25 -25.50
CA MET A 216 15.56 0.57 -25.04
C MET A 216 16.54 0.42 -26.18
N THR A 217 17.30 1.48 -26.48
CA THR A 217 18.40 1.41 -27.44
C THR A 217 19.67 0.99 -26.72
N VAL A 218 20.28 -0.09 -27.20
CA VAL A 218 21.45 -0.71 -26.57
C VAL A 218 22.57 -0.91 -27.57
N ALA A 219 23.81 -0.90 -27.06
CA ALA A 219 24.99 -1.36 -27.78
C ALA A 219 25.57 -2.60 -27.11
N GLY A 220 25.90 -3.63 -27.89
CA GLY A 220 26.39 -4.90 -27.37
C GLY A 220 26.98 -5.82 -28.43
N THR A 221 27.53 -6.96 -28.01
CA THR A 221 28.10 -7.97 -28.89
C THR A 221 26.98 -8.82 -29.51
N PRO A 222 26.84 -8.87 -30.85
CA PRO A 222 25.83 -9.67 -31.50
C PRO A 222 26.15 -11.17 -31.45
N GLY A 223 25.14 -12.00 -31.77
CA GLY A 223 25.31 -13.42 -32.04
C GLY A 223 25.21 -14.35 -30.83
N GLN A 224 24.99 -13.84 -29.61
CA GLN A 224 24.85 -14.63 -28.40
C GLN A 224 23.43 -14.51 -27.83
N ASP A 225 22.93 -15.61 -27.24
CA ASP A 225 21.67 -15.62 -26.52
C ASP A 225 21.85 -14.94 -25.16
N MET A 226 20.90 -14.07 -24.82
CA MET A 226 20.88 -13.30 -23.59
C MET A 226 19.57 -13.55 -22.87
N ASP A 227 19.70 -13.78 -21.56
CA ASP A 227 18.55 -13.74 -20.65
C ASP A 227 18.59 -12.42 -19.87
N SER A 228 17.49 -11.71 -19.88
CA SER A 228 17.34 -10.43 -19.20
C SER A 228 16.21 -10.46 -18.18
N GLU A 229 16.31 -9.55 -17.25
CA GLU A 229 15.27 -9.26 -16.28
C GLU A 229 14.85 -7.79 -16.42
N LEU A 230 13.56 -7.57 -16.66
CA LEU A 230 12.94 -6.26 -16.69
C LEU A 230 12.08 -6.12 -15.45
N SER A 231 12.34 -5.09 -14.63
CA SER A 231 11.54 -4.74 -13.46
C SER A 231 11.03 -3.32 -13.60
N TYR A 232 9.78 -3.06 -13.21
CA TYR A 232 9.20 -1.70 -13.24
C TYR A 232 8.07 -1.58 -12.22
N LEU A 233 7.80 -0.35 -11.79
CA LEU A 233 6.61 -0.02 -11.01
C LEU A 233 5.45 0.34 -11.93
N THR A 234 4.26 -0.05 -11.53
CA THR A 234 3.00 0.26 -12.24
C THR A 234 1.87 0.53 -11.25
N GLY A 235 0.93 1.35 -11.65
CA GLY A 235 -0.41 1.39 -11.06
C GLY A 235 -1.31 0.28 -11.63
N GLY A 236 -2.57 0.26 -11.22
CA GLY A 236 -3.58 -0.68 -11.73
C GLY A 236 -3.56 -2.05 -11.07
N LEU A 237 -2.73 -2.26 -10.06
CA LEU A 237 -2.74 -3.44 -9.21
C LEU A 237 -2.83 -3.01 -7.74
N THR A 238 -3.81 -3.56 -7.04
CA THR A 238 -4.00 -3.31 -5.59
C THR A 238 -4.48 -4.57 -4.91
N TRP A 239 -4.38 -4.60 -3.58
CA TRP A 239 -4.95 -5.67 -2.79
C TRP A 239 -5.45 -5.18 -1.44
N HIS A 240 -6.34 -5.93 -0.81
CA HIS A 240 -6.78 -5.72 0.57
C HIS A 240 -7.13 -7.06 1.21
N ALA A 241 -7.13 -7.08 2.55
CA ALA A 241 -7.55 -8.26 3.29
C ALA A 241 -9.05 -8.20 3.59
N ASP A 242 -9.74 -9.30 3.33
CA ASP A 242 -11.12 -9.54 3.72
C ASP A 242 -11.18 -10.72 4.69
N TYR A 243 -11.84 -10.54 5.81
CA TYR A 243 -11.98 -11.57 6.82
C TYR A 243 -13.44 -11.96 6.98
N VAL A 244 -13.67 -13.26 7.08
CA VAL A 244 -14.98 -13.85 7.40
C VAL A 244 -14.87 -14.59 8.72
N LEU A 245 -15.64 -14.14 9.71
CA LEU A 245 -15.67 -14.68 11.05
C LEU A 245 -17.02 -15.36 11.29
N GLN A 246 -17.01 -16.63 11.66
CA GLN A 246 -18.19 -17.36 12.09
C GLN A 246 -18.14 -17.48 13.62
N TYR A 247 -18.92 -16.64 14.29
CA TYR A 247 -18.95 -16.55 15.75
C TYR A 247 -20.09 -17.40 16.31
N ASP A 248 -19.74 -18.28 17.26
CA ASP A 248 -20.69 -19.03 18.07
C ASP A 248 -20.80 -18.38 19.46
N PRO A 249 -21.95 -17.78 19.79
CA PRO A 249 -22.17 -17.14 21.10
C PRO A 249 -22.27 -18.11 22.25
N GLU A 250 -22.64 -19.41 22.03
CA GLU A 250 -22.78 -20.39 23.07
C GLU A 250 -21.43 -20.88 23.58
N SER A 251 -20.52 -21.19 22.66
CA SER A 251 -19.16 -21.63 23.00
C SER A 251 -18.19 -20.47 23.25
N SER A 252 -18.55 -19.23 22.87
CA SER A 252 -17.65 -18.07 22.83
C SER A 252 -16.40 -18.34 21.98
N ARG A 253 -16.60 -18.97 20.82
CA ARG A 253 -15.58 -19.34 19.86
C ARG A 253 -15.92 -18.79 18.49
N MET A 254 -14.91 -18.69 17.62
CA MET A 254 -15.11 -18.34 16.23
C MET A 254 -14.15 -19.09 15.31
N ASP A 255 -14.58 -19.29 14.07
CA ASP A 255 -13.72 -19.64 12.96
C ASP A 255 -13.44 -18.37 12.15
N LEU A 256 -12.17 -18.14 11.79
CA LEU A 256 -11.71 -17.00 11.03
C LEU A 256 -11.07 -17.47 9.73
N ASN A 257 -11.55 -16.93 8.60
CA ASN A 257 -10.95 -17.12 7.30
C ASN A 257 -10.57 -15.75 6.72
N ALA A 258 -9.32 -15.60 6.32
CA ALA A 258 -8.79 -14.40 5.69
C ALA A 258 -8.50 -14.63 4.21
N TRP A 259 -8.90 -13.69 3.38
CA TRP A 259 -8.69 -13.66 1.95
C TRP A 259 -7.90 -12.43 1.55
N ALA A 260 -6.97 -12.60 0.63
CA ALA A 260 -6.37 -11.50 -0.08
C ALA A 260 -7.16 -11.26 -1.37
N SER A 261 -7.89 -10.16 -1.43
CA SER A 261 -8.61 -9.70 -2.63
C SER A 261 -7.65 -8.87 -3.47
N VAL A 262 -7.16 -9.44 -4.57
CA VAL A 262 -6.21 -8.80 -5.49
C VAL A 262 -6.97 -8.35 -6.73
N THR A 263 -6.88 -7.07 -7.04
CA THR A 263 -7.55 -6.46 -8.20
C THR A 263 -6.50 -6.03 -9.23
N ASN A 264 -6.70 -6.47 -10.47
CA ASN A 264 -5.93 -6.07 -11.63
C ASN A 264 -6.81 -5.24 -12.57
N THR A 265 -6.60 -3.93 -12.62
CA THR A 265 -7.25 -2.99 -13.55
C THR A 265 -6.33 -2.62 -14.73
N THR A 266 -5.17 -3.27 -14.85
CA THR A 266 -4.28 -3.04 -15.99
C THR A 266 -4.83 -3.71 -17.25
N ASN A 267 -4.26 -3.35 -18.39
CA ASN A 267 -4.54 -3.96 -19.69
C ASN A 267 -3.82 -5.31 -19.91
N VAL A 268 -3.12 -5.85 -18.91
CA VAL A 268 -2.25 -7.03 -19.02
C VAL A 268 -2.82 -8.20 -18.21
N ASP A 269 -2.88 -9.37 -18.83
CA ASP A 269 -3.07 -10.65 -18.14
C ASP A 269 -1.72 -11.12 -17.58
N PHE A 270 -1.60 -11.24 -16.27
CA PHE A 270 -0.43 -11.82 -15.62
C PHE A 270 -0.67 -13.31 -15.42
N ARG A 271 -0.25 -14.12 -16.39
CA ARG A 271 -0.44 -15.58 -16.37
C ARG A 271 0.65 -16.24 -15.54
N ASP A 272 0.26 -17.24 -14.73
CA ASP A 272 1.17 -18.01 -13.88
C ASP A 272 2.12 -17.13 -13.05
N ALA A 273 1.62 -16.00 -12.57
CA ALA A 273 2.40 -15.03 -11.83
C ALA A 273 2.71 -15.52 -10.41
N ARG A 274 3.95 -15.35 -9.97
CA ARG A 274 4.34 -15.48 -8.58
C ARG A 274 3.99 -14.20 -7.84
N LEU A 275 3.15 -14.33 -6.82
CA LEU A 275 2.56 -13.17 -6.16
C LEU A 275 3.12 -12.98 -4.76
N LYS A 276 3.57 -11.77 -4.48
CA LYS A 276 3.89 -11.24 -3.16
C LYS A 276 2.96 -10.07 -2.85
N LEU A 277 2.39 -10.04 -1.66
CA LEU A 277 1.49 -8.99 -1.19
C LEU A 277 2.18 -8.25 -0.06
N VAL A 278 2.28 -6.94 -0.14
CA VAL A 278 2.96 -6.11 0.85
C VAL A 278 1.93 -5.35 1.67
N ALA A 279 1.89 -5.61 2.97
CA ALA A 279 1.13 -4.87 3.95
C ALA A 279 2.06 -3.89 4.68
N GLY A 280 1.69 -2.61 4.66
CA GLY A 280 2.45 -1.49 5.22
C GLY A 280 2.47 -0.29 4.29
N GLU A 281 3.10 0.77 4.73
CA GLU A 281 3.22 2.01 3.95
C GLU A 281 4.54 2.05 3.19
N VAL A 282 4.46 2.26 1.87
CA VAL A 282 5.62 2.64 1.06
C VAL A 282 5.57 4.13 0.81
N LYS A 283 6.52 4.87 1.39
CA LYS A 283 6.61 6.32 1.21
C LYS A 283 7.06 6.66 -0.20
N ARG A 284 6.24 7.42 -0.92
CA ARG A 284 6.55 7.95 -2.25
C ARG A 284 6.75 9.46 -2.19
N GLU A 285 7.60 10.00 -3.06
CA GLU A 285 7.85 11.45 -3.12
C GLU A 285 6.63 12.22 -3.66
N LEU A 286 5.75 11.55 -4.42
CA LEU A 286 4.48 12.08 -4.91
C LEU A 286 3.43 12.26 -3.81
N ASP A 287 3.59 11.53 -2.70
CA ASP A 287 2.74 11.64 -1.51
C ASP A 287 3.24 12.80 -0.61
N ARG A 288 3.21 14.04 -1.09
CA ARG A 288 3.43 15.21 -0.25
C ARG A 288 2.12 15.59 0.45
N PRO A 289 1.87 15.14 1.68
CA PRO A 289 0.81 15.72 2.49
C PRO A 289 1.31 17.06 3.03
N LEU A 290 0.40 18.01 3.14
CA LEU A 290 0.57 19.18 3.98
C LEU A 290 1.01 18.76 5.39
N PRO A 291 1.85 19.52 6.11
CA PRO A 291 2.56 19.04 7.28
C PRO A 291 1.60 18.70 8.44
N GLN A 292 1.45 17.45 8.75
CA GLN A 292 0.92 16.97 10.02
C GLN A 292 2.07 16.50 10.91
N MET A 293 2.01 16.88 12.18
CA MET A 293 3.04 16.67 13.19
C MET A 293 3.25 15.18 13.47
N LYS A 294 4.52 14.79 13.52
CA LYS A 294 4.99 13.41 13.76
C LYS A 294 4.78 12.98 15.20
N ALA A 295 4.25 11.77 15.39
CA ALA A 295 4.49 10.96 16.57
C ALA A 295 5.37 9.77 16.19
N THR A 296 6.62 9.81 16.62
CA THR A 296 7.58 8.72 16.46
C THR A 296 7.45 7.73 17.62
N ARG A 297 7.24 6.45 17.34
CA ARG A 297 7.56 5.35 18.24
C ARG A 297 8.36 4.30 17.49
N ALA A 298 9.58 4.09 17.95
CA ALA A 298 10.46 3.02 17.49
C ALA A 298 10.11 1.71 18.22
N PHE A 299 10.03 0.61 17.49
CA PHE A 299 9.98 -0.75 18.04
C PHE A 299 11.16 -1.55 17.49
N GLU A 300 11.86 -2.23 18.39
CA GLU A 300 13.00 -3.11 18.07
C GLU A 300 12.51 -4.47 17.58
N ALA A 301 13.10 -4.96 16.49
CA ALA A 301 12.82 -6.26 15.91
C ALA A 301 13.69 -7.36 16.54
N ARG A 302 13.09 -8.48 16.93
CA ARG A 302 13.78 -9.74 17.23
C ARG A 302 13.46 -10.76 16.12
N ALA A 303 14.53 -11.35 15.58
CA ALA A 303 14.45 -12.39 14.57
C ALA A 303 14.04 -13.74 15.20
N ALA A 304 13.11 -14.45 14.55
CA ALA A 304 12.73 -15.82 14.86
C ALA A 304 13.02 -16.75 13.68
N MET A 305 13.49 -17.96 13.99
CA MET A 305 14.00 -18.99 13.07
C MET A 305 12.87 -19.76 12.38
N ALA A 306 13.14 -20.24 11.18
CA ALA A 306 12.25 -20.96 10.28
C ALA A 306 11.83 -22.36 10.79
N ALA A 307 10.58 -22.72 10.51
CA ALA A 307 10.00 -24.05 10.62
C ALA A 307 9.46 -24.54 9.25
N PRO A 308 9.19 -25.83 9.05
CA PRO A 308 9.22 -26.47 7.72
C PRO A 308 7.95 -26.25 6.89
N VAL A 309 8.16 -26.35 5.58
CA VAL A 309 7.25 -26.05 4.48
C VAL A 309 6.01 -26.96 4.48
N GLN A 310 4.86 -26.35 4.70
CA GLN A 310 3.56 -26.77 4.18
C GLN A 310 3.13 -25.73 3.13
N ASP A 311 2.16 -26.06 2.25
CA ASP A 311 1.57 -25.17 1.23
C ASP A 311 0.85 -23.95 1.86
N THR A 312 1.53 -23.23 2.72
CA THR A 312 1.04 -22.07 3.47
C THR A 312 1.67 -20.80 2.95
N VAL A 313 0.92 -19.71 3.02
CA VAL A 313 1.44 -18.36 2.76
C VAL A 313 2.62 -18.12 3.70
N THR A 314 3.76 -17.73 3.15
CA THR A 314 4.95 -17.40 3.95
C THR A 314 4.97 -15.89 4.18
N GLU A 315 5.06 -15.49 5.43
CA GLU A 315 5.22 -14.09 5.84
C GLU A 315 6.68 -13.80 6.14
N GLU A 316 7.17 -12.66 5.68
CA GLU A 316 8.49 -12.11 6.04
C GLU A 316 8.40 -10.61 6.33
N SER A 317 9.16 -10.13 7.29
CA SER A 317 9.26 -8.70 7.60
C SER A 317 10.37 -8.04 6.80
N LEU A 318 10.05 -6.94 6.09
CA LEU A 318 11.01 -6.15 5.33
C LEU A 318 10.85 -4.66 5.64
N VAL A 319 11.83 -4.08 6.36
CA VAL A 319 11.87 -2.63 6.67
C VAL A 319 10.55 -2.11 7.27
N GLY A 320 9.94 -2.89 8.18
CA GLY A 320 8.67 -2.53 8.83
C GLY A 320 7.39 -2.85 8.05
N ASN A 321 7.50 -3.37 6.84
CA ASN A 321 6.39 -3.91 6.07
C ASN A 321 6.35 -5.44 6.23
N HIS A 322 5.17 -6.02 6.07
CA HIS A 322 4.96 -7.46 6.05
C HIS A 322 4.70 -7.94 4.62
N ILE A 323 5.45 -8.94 4.17
CA ILE A 323 5.34 -9.51 2.83
C ILE A 323 4.74 -10.91 2.94
N TYR A 324 3.60 -11.12 2.31
CA TYR A 324 2.92 -12.40 2.21
C TYR A 324 3.19 -13.01 0.84
N THR A 325 4.01 -14.06 0.80
CA THR A 325 4.32 -14.79 -0.45
C THR A 325 3.28 -15.88 -0.67
N MET A 326 2.56 -15.79 -1.77
CA MET A 326 1.56 -16.80 -2.14
C MET A 326 2.25 -18.11 -2.54
N PRO A 327 1.78 -19.27 -2.03
CA PRO A 327 2.48 -20.55 -2.21
C PRO A 327 2.47 -21.08 -3.63
N ARG A 328 1.48 -20.67 -4.44
CA ARG A 328 1.30 -21.14 -5.82
C ARG A 328 1.22 -19.99 -6.79
N PRO A 329 1.78 -20.15 -8.00
CA PRO A 329 1.54 -19.19 -9.07
C PRO A 329 0.03 -19.06 -9.35
N THR A 330 -0.40 -17.87 -9.73
CA THR A 330 -1.79 -17.57 -10.06
C THR A 330 -1.87 -16.73 -11.32
N THR A 331 -2.97 -16.87 -12.06
CA THR A 331 -3.26 -15.98 -13.18
C THR A 331 -4.18 -14.87 -12.71
N LEU A 332 -3.79 -13.62 -12.96
CA LEU A 332 -4.58 -12.42 -12.72
C LEU A 332 -4.97 -11.82 -14.07
N GLY A 333 -6.21 -12.05 -14.50
CA GLY A 333 -6.73 -11.50 -15.75
C GLY A 333 -6.86 -9.98 -15.69
N SER A 334 -6.79 -9.32 -16.84
CA SER A 334 -7.09 -7.89 -16.97
C SER A 334 -8.53 -7.62 -16.54
N ASN A 335 -8.74 -6.56 -15.72
CA ASN A 335 -10.02 -6.21 -15.13
C ASN A 335 -10.65 -7.33 -14.28
N GLU A 336 -9.83 -8.12 -13.59
CA GLU A 336 -10.23 -9.19 -12.68
C GLU A 336 -9.95 -8.81 -11.23
N THR A 337 -10.88 -9.17 -10.32
CA THR A 337 -10.60 -9.28 -8.88
C THR A 337 -10.60 -10.74 -8.49
N LYS A 338 -9.53 -11.19 -7.87
CA LYS A 338 -9.34 -12.56 -7.43
C LYS A 338 -9.10 -12.64 -5.92
N GLN A 339 -9.79 -13.55 -5.25
CA GLN A 339 -9.59 -13.83 -3.84
C GLN A 339 -8.68 -15.05 -3.67
N LEU A 340 -7.62 -14.86 -2.90
CA LEU A 340 -6.63 -15.89 -2.58
C LEU A 340 -6.66 -16.14 -1.08
N ALA A 341 -6.66 -17.41 -0.66
CA ALA A 341 -6.63 -17.75 0.75
C ALA A 341 -5.34 -17.21 1.39
N LEU A 342 -5.48 -16.42 2.45
CA LEU A 342 -4.38 -15.82 3.17
C LEU A 342 -4.08 -16.57 4.47
N LEU A 343 -5.11 -16.86 5.25
CA LEU A 343 -5.01 -17.46 6.58
C LEU A 343 -6.35 -18.11 6.95
N SER A 344 -6.30 -19.20 7.69
CA SER A 344 -7.49 -19.81 8.30
C SER A 344 -7.16 -20.27 9.71
N ALA A 345 -8.02 -19.93 10.69
CA ALA A 345 -7.93 -20.36 12.06
C ALA A 345 -9.29 -20.83 12.54
N GLN A 346 -9.32 -21.95 13.25
CA GLN A 346 -10.54 -22.54 13.78
C GLN A 346 -10.51 -22.55 15.31
N ASP A 347 -11.70 -22.43 15.91
CA ASP A 347 -11.88 -22.55 17.35
C ASP A 347 -11.11 -21.48 18.14
N VAL A 348 -11.08 -20.24 17.61
CA VAL A 348 -10.43 -19.08 18.25
C VAL A 348 -11.29 -18.60 19.42
N ALA A 349 -10.69 -18.40 20.59
CA ALA A 349 -11.39 -17.87 21.75
C ALA A 349 -11.76 -16.40 21.56
N VAL A 350 -13.03 -16.06 21.79
CA VAL A 350 -13.57 -14.70 21.64
C VAL A 350 -14.19 -14.24 22.93
N LYS A 351 -13.86 -13.03 23.35
CA LYS A 351 -14.54 -12.34 24.45
C LYS A 351 -15.60 -11.40 23.88
N ARG A 352 -16.85 -11.59 24.25
CA ARG A 352 -17.95 -10.68 23.94
C ARG A 352 -18.19 -9.72 25.10
N GLU A 353 -18.26 -8.41 24.80
CA GLU A 353 -18.55 -7.37 25.77
C GLU A 353 -19.67 -6.45 25.25
N ASN A 354 -20.54 -6.02 26.17
CA ASN A 354 -21.57 -5.02 25.89
C ASN A 354 -21.02 -3.67 26.36
N VAL A 355 -20.81 -2.73 25.43
CA VAL A 355 -20.10 -1.47 25.73
C VAL A 355 -20.93 -0.27 25.28
N VAL A 356 -21.11 0.68 26.19
CA VAL A 356 -21.58 2.05 25.88
C VAL A 356 -20.35 2.93 25.76
N ARG A 357 -20.12 3.51 24.59
CA ARG A 357 -18.98 4.38 24.34
C ARG A 357 -19.43 5.70 23.77
N SER A 358 -19.00 6.80 24.37
CA SER A 358 -19.25 8.16 23.86
C SER A 358 -18.12 8.65 22.97
N ALA A 359 -18.37 9.72 22.20
CA ALA A 359 -17.33 10.41 21.46
C ALA A 359 -16.65 11.48 22.34
N PRO A 360 -15.30 11.61 22.32
CA PRO A 360 -14.58 12.60 23.15
C PRO A 360 -15.07 14.03 22.97
N VAL A 361 -15.47 14.42 21.76
CA VAL A 361 -15.97 15.75 21.41
C VAL A 361 -17.21 16.16 22.22
N THR A 362 -18.01 15.20 22.73
CA THR A 362 -19.21 15.50 23.52
C THR A 362 -18.92 16.23 24.82
N PHE A 363 -17.71 16.08 25.39
CA PHE A 363 -17.27 16.78 26.60
C PHE A 363 -16.89 18.25 26.38
N GLN A 364 -16.82 18.69 25.13
CA GLN A 364 -16.44 20.06 24.74
C GLN A 364 -17.64 20.88 24.23
N GLN A 365 -18.81 20.27 24.14
CA GLN A 365 -20.01 20.84 23.54
C GLN A 365 -21.17 20.91 24.53
N ASN A 366 -22.02 21.94 24.39
CA ASN A 366 -23.29 22.03 25.12
C ASN A 366 -24.37 21.24 24.40
N LEU A 367 -24.69 20.05 24.91
CA LEU A 367 -25.64 19.10 24.33
C LEU A 367 -26.91 18.94 25.21
N ARG A 368 -27.17 19.86 26.16
CA ARG A 368 -28.30 19.73 27.11
C ARG A 368 -29.67 19.59 26.45
N ALA A 369 -29.87 20.15 25.27
CA ALA A 369 -31.12 20.06 24.52
C ALA A 369 -31.16 18.85 23.55
N GLN A 370 -30.17 18.00 23.56
CA GLN A 370 -29.98 16.89 22.60
C GLN A 370 -29.72 15.58 23.32
N PRO A 371 -30.73 14.93 23.93
CA PRO A 371 -30.57 13.61 24.49
C PRO A 371 -30.14 12.60 23.42
N GLN A 372 -29.18 11.75 23.74
CA GLN A 372 -28.67 10.74 22.83
C GLN A 372 -29.33 9.39 23.16
N VAL A 373 -30.16 8.93 22.24
CA VAL A 373 -30.78 7.59 22.33
C VAL A 373 -30.01 6.64 21.44
N SER A 374 -29.60 5.51 22.00
CA SER A 374 -28.86 4.45 21.29
C SER A 374 -29.16 3.09 21.90
N ALA A 375 -28.44 2.07 21.45
CA ALA A 375 -28.36 0.77 22.10
C ALA A 375 -26.89 0.47 22.44
N VAL A 376 -26.70 -0.44 23.40
CA VAL A 376 -25.34 -0.90 23.78
C VAL A 376 -24.65 -1.52 22.57
N GLY A 377 -23.39 -1.15 22.34
CA GLY A 377 -22.54 -1.76 21.30
C GLY A 377 -22.09 -3.17 21.74
N ILE A 378 -22.01 -4.08 20.78
CA ILE A 378 -21.42 -5.41 20.96
C ILE A 378 -19.99 -5.35 20.48
N GLU A 379 -19.03 -5.50 21.38
CA GLU A 379 -17.60 -5.64 21.05
C GLU A 379 -17.19 -7.11 21.16
N LEU A 380 -16.52 -7.62 20.12
CA LEU A 380 -15.88 -8.93 20.12
C LEU A 380 -14.38 -8.72 20.12
N SER A 381 -13.67 -9.37 21.02
CA SER A 381 -12.21 -9.27 21.05
C SER A 381 -11.57 -10.65 21.10
N PHE A 382 -10.43 -10.77 20.42
CA PHE A 382 -9.61 -11.98 20.41
C PHE A 382 -8.13 -11.61 20.35
N LYS A 383 -7.28 -12.53 20.76
CA LYS A 383 -5.83 -12.31 20.71
C LYS A 383 -5.22 -12.90 19.45
N ASN A 384 -4.39 -12.11 18.77
CA ASN A 384 -3.65 -12.58 17.62
C ASN A 384 -2.34 -13.26 18.06
N ASP A 385 -2.43 -14.50 18.54
CA ASP A 385 -1.27 -15.27 18.98
C ASP A 385 -1.34 -16.74 18.52
N ALA A 386 -0.22 -17.45 18.70
CA ALA A 386 -0.13 -18.86 18.34
C ALA A 386 -1.08 -19.76 19.16
N ALA A 387 -1.44 -19.37 20.40
CA ALA A 387 -2.42 -20.10 21.22
C ALA A 387 -3.82 -20.02 20.61
N ALA A 388 -4.15 -18.91 19.97
CA ALA A 388 -5.37 -18.72 19.19
C ALA A 388 -5.27 -19.31 17.75
N LYS A 389 -4.21 -20.09 17.44
CA LYS A 389 -3.95 -20.65 16.10
C LYS A 389 -3.80 -19.59 15.02
N LEU A 390 -3.46 -18.38 15.42
CA LEU A 390 -3.09 -17.24 14.59
C LEU A 390 -1.55 -17.08 14.64
N GLY A 391 -1.00 -16.05 15.23
CA GLY A 391 0.44 -15.94 15.44
C GLY A 391 1.22 -15.47 14.21
N ALA A 392 0.51 -14.83 13.27
CA ALA A 392 1.10 -14.07 12.17
C ALA A 392 0.49 -12.66 12.17
N PRO A 393 1.21 -11.63 11.71
CA PRO A 393 0.63 -10.31 11.55
C PRO A 393 -0.64 -10.38 10.69
N LEU A 394 -1.69 -9.66 11.09
CA LEU A 394 -2.93 -9.55 10.32
C LEU A 394 -2.92 -8.22 9.56
N PRO A 395 -3.02 -8.22 8.22
CA PRO A 395 -3.14 -7.00 7.44
C PRO A 395 -4.39 -6.19 7.81
N ALA A 396 -4.32 -4.87 7.63
CA ALA A 396 -5.51 -4.04 7.72
C ALA A 396 -6.57 -4.49 6.70
N GLY A 397 -7.84 -4.49 7.14
CA GLY A 397 -8.92 -4.98 6.29
C GLY A 397 -10.29 -4.96 6.94
N THR A 398 -11.26 -5.54 6.26
CA THR A 398 -12.65 -5.59 6.75
C THR A 398 -12.96 -6.98 7.31
N MET A 399 -13.31 -7.03 8.59
CA MET A 399 -13.77 -8.24 9.28
C MET A 399 -15.30 -8.29 9.31
N ARG A 400 -15.88 -9.26 8.61
CA ARG A 400 -17.32 -9.51 8.56
C ARG A 400 -17.68 -10.65 9.49
N VAL A 401 -18.58 -10.37 10.42
CA VAL A 401 -18.98 -11.32 11.47
C VAL A 401 -20.33 -11.92 11.13
N TYR A 402 -20.38 -13.23 11.14
CA TYR A 402 -21.58 -14.03 11.02
C TYR A 402 -21.80 -14.82 12.32
N SER A 403 -23.04 -15.04 12.70
CA SER A 403 -23.42 -15.93 13.79
C SER A 403 -24.50 -16.88 13.31
N VAL A 404 -24.56 -18.07 13.87
CA VAL A 404 -25.59 -19.04 13.51
C VAL A 404 -26.87 -18.77 14.30
N ASP A 405 -28.01 -18.88 13.63
CA ASP A 405 -29.31 -18.83 14.27
C ASP A 405 -29.66 -20.20 14.90
N GLN A 406 -30.84 -20.29 15.51
CA GLN A 406 -31.31 -21.55 16.16
C GLN A 406 -31.47 -22.70 15.16
N GLN A 407 -31.55 -22.45 13.89
CA GLN A 407 -31.65 -23.45 12.81
C GLN A 407 -30.27 -23.82 12.25
N GLY A 408 -29.17 -23.20 12.76
CA GLY A 408 -27.81 -23.43 12.28
C GLY A 408 -27.47 -22.65 11.00
N THR A 409 -28.30 -21.66 10.60
CA THR A 409 -28.08 -20.85 9.40
C THR A 409 -27.21 -19.64 9.74
N PRO A 410 -26.10 -19.37 9.00
CA PRO A 410 -25.28 -18.20 9.23
C PRO A 410 -26.05 -16.90 8.92
N GLN A 411 -26.08 -15.98 9.88
CA GLN A 411 -26.67 -14.65 9.77
C GLN A 411 -25.56 -13.61 9.89
N PHE A 412 -25.52 -12.62 8.98
CA PHE A 412 -24.60 -11.50 9.08
C PHE A 412 -25.01 -10.60 10.24
N ILE A 413 -24.10 -10.38 11.19
CA ILE A 413 -24.37 -9.59 12.39
C ILE A 413 -23.64 -8.24 12.42
N GLY A 414 -22.61 -8.06 11.61
CA GLY A 414 -21.92 -6.78 11.48
C GLY A 414 -20.56 -6.90 10.82
N GLU A 415 -19.96 -5.74 10.50
CA GLU A 415 -18.60 -5.65 9.99
C GLU A 415 -17.84 -4.53 10.70
N SER A 416 -16.53 -4.70 10.79
CA SER A 416 -15.61 -3.75 11.38
C SER A 416 -14.33 -3.67 10.54
N HIS A 417 -13.87 -2.45 10.30
CA HIS A 417 -12.52 -2.26 9.77
C HIS A 417 -11.51 -2.47 10.90
N VAL A 418 -10.46 -3.21 10.63
CA VAL A 418 -9.34 -3.42 11.55
C VAL A 418 -8.06 -2.89 10.94
N GLU A 419 -7.25 -2.28 11.79
CA GLU A 419 -5.89 -1.85 11.44
C GLU A 419 -4.94 -3.05 11.41
N HIS A 420 -3.70 -2.84 10.97
CA HIS A 420 -2.66 -3.85 11.06
C HIS A 420 -2.49 -4.33 12.50
N ALA A 421 -2.66 -5.63 12.73
CA ALA A 421 -2.50 -6.24 14.04
C ALA A 421 -1.26 -7.13 14.07
N ALA A 422 -0.26 -6.72 14.86
CA ALA A 422 0.95 -7.51 15.08
C ALA A 422 0.63 -8.81 15.87
N GLU A 423 1.53 -9.78 15.80
CA GLU A 423 1.46 -10.95 16.66
C GLU A 423 1.46 -10.54 18.14
N GLY A 424 0.64 -11.21 18.96
CA GLY A 424 0.49 -10.95 20.39
C GLY A 424 -0.44 -9.80 20.75
N THR A 425 -1.01 -9.07 19.78
CA THR A 425 -1.94 -7.96 20.04
C THR A 425 -3.39 -8.41 20.15
N ASP A 426 -4.20 -7.64 20.88
CA ASP A 426 -5.64 -7.83 20.92
C ASP A 426 -6.32 -7.15 19.74
N VAL A 427 -7.21 -7.89 19.07
CA VAL A 427 -8.07 -7.37 17.99
C VAL A 427 -9.47 -7.17 18.54
N VAL A 428 -10.02 -5.95 18.37
CA VAL A 428 -11.34 -5.57 18.86
C VAL A 428 -12.24 -5.20 17.70
N LEU A 429 -13.42 -5.82 17.63
CA LEU A 429 -14.41 -5.64 16.57
C LEU A 429 -15.69 -5.06 17.10
N GLN A 430 -16.28 -4.13 16.38
CA GLN A 430 -17.64 -3.62 16.62
C GLN A 430 -18.63 -4.52 15.84
N ALA A 431 -19.22 -5.50 16.50
CA ALA A 431 -20.08 -6.51 15.85
C ALA A 431 -21.55 -6.07 15.68
N GLY A 432 -21.93 -4.89 16.19
CA GLY A 432 -23.31 -4.41 16.09
C GLY A 432 -23.82 -3.78 17.38
N ARG A 433 -25.15 -3.79 17.59
CA ARG A 433 -25.81 -3.22 18.77
C ARG A 433 -26.82 -4.20 19.34
N ASP A 434 -26.91 -4.21 20.68
CA ASP A 434 -27.90 -5.01 21.42
C ASP A 434 -29.12 -4.15 21.73
N TYR A 435 -30.20 -4.35 20.98
CA TYR A 435 -31.44 -3.58 21.14
C TYR A 435 -32.26 -3.96 22.38
N ASP A 436 -31.91 -5.07 23.04
CA ASP A 436 -32.44 -5.40 24.38
C ASP A 436 -31.81 -4.54 25.49
N LEU A 437 -30.79 -3.78 25.14
CA LEU A 437 -30.07 -2.87 26.02
C LEU A 437 -30.12 -1.43 25.50
N PRO A 438 -31.32 -0.77 25.48
CA PRO A 438 -31.42 0.63 25.10
C PRO A 438 -30.69 1.54 26.09
N VAL A 439 -30.05 2.58 25.55
CA VAL A 439 -29.25 3.57 26.27
C VAL A 439 -29.82 4.97 26.03
N LEU A 440 -30.02 5.72 27.11
CA LEU A 440 -30.31 7.15 27.08
C LEU A 440 -29.15 7.89 27.77
N ARG A 441 -28.48 8.78 27.05
CA ARG A 441 -27.38 9.62 27.55
C ARG A 441 -27.78 11.09 27.46
N GLU A 442 -27.80 11.77 28.59
CA GLU A 442 -28.26 13.15 28.74
C GLU A 442 -27.16 14.01 29.39
N GLN A 443 -26.89 15.16 28.81
CA GLN A 443 -26.07 16.18 29.45
C GLN A 443 -26.95 17.06 30.32
N LEU A 444 -26.85 16.89 31.65
CA LEU A 444 -27.65 17.66 32.60
C LEU A 444 -27.14 19.09 32.78
N ASN A 445 -25.82 19.27 32.73
CA ASN A 445 -25.20 20.60 32.80
C ASN A 445 -23.91 20.66 31.99
N PHE A 446 -23.60 21.86 31.50
CA PHE A 446 -22.35 22.16 30.81
C PHE A 446 -21.90 23.60 31.15
N VAL A 447 -20.67 23.73 31.62
CA VAL A 447 -20.04 25.01 31.94
C VAL A 447 -18.65 25.06 31.30
N ARG A 448 -18.38 26.09 30.53
CA ARG A 448 -17.01 26.41 30.09
C ARG A 448 -16.43 27.38 31.12
N ALA A 449 -15.59 26.85 32.01
CA ALA A 449 -14.99 27.66 33.09
C ALA A 449 -13.84 28.54 32.59
N SER A 450 -13.15 28.12 31.51
CA SER A 450 -12.16 28.92 30.76
C SER A 450 -12.05 28.36 29.34
N ASP A 451 -11.18 28.94 28.50
CA ASP A 451 -10.95 28.44 27.13
C ASP A 451 -10.52 26.97 27.10
N ASN A 452 -9.81 26.53 28.13
CA ASN A 452 -9.25 25.16 28.20
C ASN A 452 -9.96 24.26 29.23
N ILE A 453 -10.92 24.79 30.06
CA ILE A 453 -11.54 24.01 31.12
C ILE A 453 -13.04 23.91 30.88
N THR A 454 -13.55 22.69 30.78
CA THR A 454 -14.97 22.40 30.73
C THR A 454 -15.41 21.54 31.92
N LEU A 455 -16.62 21.78 32.42
CA LEU A 455 -17.30 20.93 33.38
C LEU A 455 -18.61 20.47 32.73
N SER A 456 -18.83 19.18 32.71
CA SER A 456 -20.05 18.58 32.18
C SER A 456 -20.63 17.56 33.14
N VAL A 457 -21.96 17.65 33.35
CA VAL A 457 -22.70 16.69 34.15
C VAL A 457 -23.51 15.81 33.23
N TRP A 458 -23.33 14.50 33.37
CA TRP A 458 -23.96 13.51 32.51
C TRP A 458 -24.81 12.53 33.31
N ARG A 459 -25.91 12.09 32.70
CA ARG A 459 -26.72 10.95 33.13
C ARG A 459 -26.73 9.94 32.00
N VAL A 460 -26.33 8.71 32.30
CA VAL A 460 -26.41 7.56 31.39
C VAL A 460 -27.35 6.54 31.99
N THR A 461 -28.47 6.29 31.31
CA THR A 461 -29.44 5.28 31.72
C THR A 461 -29.34 4.10 30.77
N VAL A 462 -29.02 2.93 31.29
CA VAL A 462 -28.99 1.66 30.53
C VAL A 462 -30.09 0.77 31.04
N LYS A 463 -30.99 0.33 30.18
CA LYS A 463 -32.10 -0.53 30.52
C LYS A 463 -31.87 -1.94 29.95
N ASN A 464 -32.06 -2.96 30.82
CA ASN A 464 -32.07 -4.35 30.37
C ASN A 464 -33.52 -4.80 30.15
N THR A 465 -33.93 -4.98 28.90
CA THR A 465 -35.28 -5.47 28.55
C THR A 465 -35.31 -6.99 28.37
N SER A 466 -34.17 -7.68 28.46
CA SER A 466 -34.07 -9.13 28.30
C SER A 466 -34.50 -9.89 29.57
N ALA A 467 -34.63 -11.19 29.46
CA ALA A 467 -34.96 -12.09 30.60
C ALA A 467 -33.72 -12.57 31.35
N ARG A 468 -32.51 -12.16 30.96
CA ARG A 468 -31.23 -12.57 31.57
C ARG A 468 -30.50 -11.37 32.15
N PRO A 469 -29.70 -11.52 33.22
CA PRO A 469 -28.82 -10.45 33.66
C PRO A 469 -27.78 -10.14 32.59
N GLN A 470 -27.43 -8.86 32.42
CA GLN A 470 -26.49 -8.38 31.40
C GLN A 470 -25.34 -7.61 32.06
N ALA A 471 -24.13 -8.00 31.70
CA ALA A 471 -22.93 -7.24 32.03
C ALA A 471 -22.77 -6.10 30.98
N VAL A 472 -22.62 -4.86 31.43
CA VAL A 472 -22.46 -3.69 30.56
C VAL A 472 -21.34 -2.81 31.09
N LYS A 473 -20.45 -2.39 30.19
CA LYS A 473 -19.42 -1.38 30.44
C LYS A 473 -19.85 -0.04 29.88
N VAL A 474 -19.68 1.02 30.67
CA VAL A 474 -19.79 2.40 30.21
C VAL A 474 -18.39 2.98 30.15
N VAL A 475 -17.93 3.37 28.97
CA VAL A 475 -16.58 3.89 28.72
C VAL A 475 -16.69 5.30 28.15
N GLU A 476 -16.17 6.27 28.89
CA GLU A 476 -16.19 7.68 28.56
C GLU A 476 -14.77 8.19 28.29
N PRO A 477 -14.37 8.34 27.01
CA PRO A 477 -13.05 8.86 26.63
C PRO A 477 -13.03 10.39 26.77
N ILE A 478 -12.71 10.86 27.98
CA ILE A 478 -12.69 12.29 28.29
C ILE A 478 -11.39 12.91 27.78
N PRO A 479 -11.43 13.98 26.96
CA PRO A 479 -10.24 14.56 26.35
C PRO A 479 -9.38 15.35 27.35
N GLY A 480 -8.08 15.39 27.08
CA GLY A 480 -7.09 16.13 27.86
C GLY A 480 -6.82 15.53 29.24
N SER A 481 -6.41 16.37 30.19
CA SER A 481 -6.32 15.98 31.61
C SER A 481 -7.70 16.09 32.25
N TRP A 482 -8.18 15.01 32.86
CA TRP A 482 -9.54 14.99 33.37
C TRP A 482 -9.64 14.42 34.81
N GLU A 483 -10.74 14.79 35.45
CA GLU A 483 -11.12 14.33 36.78
C GLU A 483 -12.64 14.13 36.84
N ILE A 484 -13.08 13.02 37.44
CA ILE A 484 -14.48 12.84 37.85
C ILE A 484 -14.63 13.42 39.25
N THR A 485 -15.30 14.56 39.36
CA THR A 485 -15.45 15.29 40.64
C THR A 485 -16.64 14.81 41.45
N LYS A 486 -17.63 14.16 40.83
CA LYS A 486 -18.80 13.59 41.47
C LYS A 486 -19.33 12.42 40.63
N GLU A 487 -19.71 11.35 41.27
CA GLU A 487 -20.30 10.18 40.59
C GLU A 487 -21.20 9.36 41.53
N THR A 488 -22.15 8.63 40.94
CA THR A 488 -23.04 7.73 41.68
C THR A 488 -22.47 6.33 41.83
N HIS A 489 -21.54 5.94 40.99
CA HIS A 489 -20.82 4.68 40.99
C HIS A 489 -19.36 4.94 40.74
N SER A 490 -18.47 4.22 41.39
CA SER A 490 -17.02 4.43 41.25
C SER A 490 -16.51 3.96 39.89
N HIS A 491 -15.73 4.83 39.21
CA HIS A 491 -15.06 4.52 37.96
C HIS A 491 -13.69 3.87 38.18
N THR A 492 -13.21 3.22 37.15
CA THR A 492 -11.79 2.86 36.96
C THR A 492 -11.22 3.68 35.81
N LYS A 493 -9.95 4.05 35.91
CA LYS A 493 -9.25 4.71 34.81
C LYS A 493 -8.61 3.65 33.93
N THR A 494 -8.93 3.65 32.64
CA THR A 494 -8.32 2.72 31.68
C THR A 494 -6.91 3.21 31.27
N ASP A 495 -6.09 2.30 30.73
CA ASP A 495 -4.75 2.62 30.20
C ASP A 495 -4.82 3.66 29.05
N ALA A 496 -5.91 3.65 28.29
CA ALA A 496 -6.21 4.65 27.26
C ALA A 496 -6.67 6.01 27.81
N GLY A 497 -6.73 6.17 29.15
CA GLY A 497 -7.11 7.42 29.80
C GLY A 497 -8.61 7.70 29.80
N ALA A 498 -9.48 6.70 29.56
CA ALA A 498 -10.94 6.82 29.69
C ALA A 498 -11.41 6.48 31.10
N ALA A 499 -12.57 7.04 31.51
CA ALA A 499 -13.29 6.59 32.70
C ALA A 499 -14.18 5.40 32.32
N GLN A 500 -14.13 4.31 33.10
CA GLN A 500 -14.92 3.10 32.88
C GLN A 500 -15.72 2.76 34.13
N TRP A 501 -17.00 2.39 33.92
CA TRP A 501 -17.89 1.82 34.94
C TRP A 501 -18.40 0.48 34.45
N ASP A 502 -18.39 -0.52 35.35
CA ASP A 502 -18.85 -1.88 35.07
C ASP A 502 -20.15 -2.15 35.83
N PHE A 503 -21.17 -2.60 35.12
CA PHE A 503 -22.49 -2.89 35.69
C PHE A 503 -22.93 -4.30 35.41
N GLN A 504 -23.61 -4.90 36.40
CA GLN A 504 -24.44 -6.08 36.24
C GLN A 504 -25.90 -5.66 36.35
N ILE A 505 -26.63 -5.64 35.25
CA ILE A 505 -28.00 -5.16 35.18
C ILE A 505 -28.95 -6.36 35.24
N PRO A 506 -29.76 -6.51 36.33
CA PRO A 506 -30.72 -7.61 36.42
C PRO A 506 -31.75 -7.61 35.29
N PRO A 507 -32.45 -8.73 35.04
CA PRO A 507 -33.52 -8.81 34.08
C PRO A 507 -34.60 -7.74 34.31
N LYS A 508 -35.13 -7.14 33.24
CA LYS A 508 -36.23 -6.16 33.26
C LYS A 508 -35.98 -4.96 34.19
N SER A 509 -34.72 -4.59 34.41
CA SER A 509 -34.30 -3.47 35.25
C SER A 509 -33.44 -2.45 34.50
N GLN A 510 -33.02 -1.41 35.18
CA GLN A 510 -32.15 -0.40 34.65
C GLN A 510 -31.11 0.05 35.66
N VAL A 511 -29.99 0.58 35.18
CA VAL A 511 -28.98 1.32 35.92
C VAL A 511 -28.95 2.77 35.48
N VAL A 512 -28.78 3.67 36.43
CA VAL A 512 -28.60 5.12 36.18
C VAL A 512 -27.25 5.54 36.73
N LEU A 513 -26.36 5.92 35.86
CA LEU A 513 -25.06 6.50 36.17
C LEU A 513 -25.14 8.02 36.03
N GLU A 514 -24.86 8.76 37.11
CA GLU A 514 -24.64 10.21 37.05
C GLU A 514 -23.19 10.52 37.41
N TYR A 515 -22.56 11.38 36.65
CA TYR A 515 -21.20 11.83 36.94
C TYR A 515 -20.96 13.26 36.45
N THR A 516 -19.98 13.91 37.08
CA THR A 516 -19.47 15.24 36.71
C THR A 516 -18.03 15.09 36.26
N ALA A 517 -17.76 15.38 34.98
CA ALA A 517 -16.42 15.40 34.42
C ALA A 517 -15.89 16.82 34.29
N LYS A 518 -14.68 17.04 34.81
CA LYS A 518 -13.85 18.23 34.55
C LYS A 518 -12.79 17.81 33.53
N SER A 519 -12.72 18.49 32.41
CA SER A 519 -11.72 18.27 31.35
C SER A 519 -10.89 19.53 31.17
N THR A 520 -9.57 19.36 31.11
CA THR A 520 -8.58 20.42 30.85
C THR A 520 -7.79 20.05 29.60
N LEU A 521 -7.92 20.87 28.54
CA LEU A 521 -7.28 20.67 27.24
C LEU A 521 -5.87 21.24 27.19
#